data_0bd266d73e8adb1f1e1dadea4e755dec
#
_entry.id   0bd266d73e8adb1f1e1dadea4e755dec
#
_cell.length_a   1.000
_cell.length_b   1.000
_cell.length_c   1.000
_cell.angle_alpha   90.00
_cell.angle_beta   90.00
_cell.angle_gamma   90.00
#
_symmetry.space_group_name_H-M   'P 1'
#
loop_
_entity.id
_entity.type
_entity.pdbx_description
1 polymer ?
#
loop_
_entity_poly.entity_id
_entity_poly.type
_entity_poly.pdbx_seq_one_letter_code
_entity_poly.pdbx_strand_id
1 'polypeptide(L)'
;MIRSLWISKTGMEAQQTQLDTISHNLANVGTNGFKRGHVVFEDLIYQNLRQAGANSSEQTTLPTGLQVGLGVRPVATARIFSQGNLQQSGNNLDLAIKGQGFFQIQLPDGSTGYSRDGAFQLDGAGQ
;
A
#
# COMPACT_ATOMS: atom_id res chain seq x y z
N MET A 1 0.16 7.46 31.01
CA MET A 1 -1.19 7.11 30.49
C MET A 1 -1.54 7.82 29.18
N ILE A 2 -1.37 9.13 29.07
CA ILE A 2 -1.69 9.87 27.82
C ILE A 2 -0.88 9.36 26.63
N ARG A 3 0.38 9.02 26.82
CA ARG A 3 1.26 8.48 25.76
C ARG A 3 0.78 7.11 25.23
N SER A 4 0.38 6.21 26.11
CA SER A 4 -0.14 4.89 25.71
C SER A 4 -1.44 4.99 24.92
N LEU A 5 -2.31 5.93 25.29
CA LEU A 5 -3.54 6.23 24.54
C LEU A 5 -3.22 6.79 23.16
N TRP A 6 -2.21 7.65 23.05
CA TRP A 6 -1.77 8.18 21.77
C TRP A 6 -1.21 7.09 20.85
N ILE A 7 -0.36 6.20 21.37
CA ILE A 7 0.17 5.06 20.64
C ILE A 7 -0.97 4.14 20.18
N SER A 8 -1.92 3.85 21.05
CA SER A 8 -3.09 3.04 20.71
C SER A 8 -3.94 3.70 19.62
N LYS A 9 -4.11 5.03 19.68
CA LYS A 9 -4.81 5.79 18.63
C LYS A 9 -4.12 5.61 17.28
N THR A 10 -2.80 5.83 17.19
CA THR A 10 -2.07 5.67 15.93
C THR A 10 -2.14 4.25 15.38
N GLY A 11 -2.11 3.24 16.26
CA GLY A 11 -2.31 1.84 15.88
C GLY A 11 -3.70 1.58 15.29
N MET A 12 -4.75 2.11 15.89
CA MET A 12 -6.12 1.98 15.36
C MET A 12 -6.29 2.69 14.02
N GLU A 13 -5.76 3.90 13.86
CA GLU A 13 -5.78 4.63 12.59
C GLU A 13 -5.04 3.87 11.47
N ALA A 14 -3.90 3.24 11.81
CA ALA A 14 -3.17 2.39 10.88
C ALA A 14 -3.99 1.16 10.46
N GLN A 15 -4.65 0.48 11.40
CA GLN A 15 -5.53 -0.65 11.11
C GLN A 15 -6.73 -0.24 10.25
N GLN A 16 -7.33 0.91 10.53
CA GLN A 16 -8.40 1.47 9.70
C GLN A 16 -7.93 1.66 8.25
N THR A 17 -6.80 2.33 8.04
CA THR A 17 -6.22 2.54 6.70
C THR A 17 -5.95 1.22 5.98
N GLN A 18 -5.48 0.20 6.70
CA GLN A 18 -5.27 -1.13 6.15
C GLN A 18 -6.59 -1.79 5.73
N LEU A 19 -7.64 -1.71 6.57
CA LEU A 19 -8.97 -2.24 6.25
C LEU A 19 -9.57 -1.53 5.04
N ASP A 20 -9.44 -0.21 4.93
CA ASP A 20 -9.91 0.57 3.78
C ASP A 20 -9.24 0.11 2.48
N THR A 21 -7.93 -0.14 2.53
CA THR A 21 -7.17 -0.65 1.38
C THR A 21 -7.59 -2.07 0.99
N ILE A 22 -7.80 -2.95 1.97
CA ILE A 22 -8.28 -4.32 1.73
C ILE A 22 -9.69 -4.28 1.14
N SER A 23 -10.57 -3.43 1.67
CA SER A 23 -11.95 -3.27 1.18
C SER A 23 -11.96 -2.78 -0.27
N HIS A 24 -11.09 -1.81 -0.60
CA HIS A 24 -10.92 -1.35 -1.98
C HIS A 24 -10.41 -2.47 -2.91
N ASN A 25 -9.42 -3.25 -2.47
CA ASN A 25 -8.93 -4.40 -3.24
C ASN A 25 -10.04 -5.45 -3.46
N LEU A 26 -10.83 -5.71 -2.43
CA LEU A 26 -11.95 -6.67 -2.50
C LEU A 26 -13.05 -6.17 -3.44
N ALA A 27 -13.41 -4.90 -3.38
CA ALA A 27 -14.39 -4.30 -4.27
C ALA A 27 -13.98 -4.41 -5.76
N ASN A 28 -12.68 -4.40 -6.02
CA ASN A 28 -12.11 -4.47 -7.38
C ASN A 28 -11.61 -5.86 -7.77
N VAL A 29 -11.94 -6.91 -7.02
CA VAL A 29 -11.46 -8.27 -7.31
C VAL A 29 -11.92 -8.78 -8.68
N GLY A 30 -13.09 -8.32 -9.17
CA GLY A 30 -13.62 -8.65 -10.49
C GLY A 30 -13.23 -7.67 -11.60
N THR A 31 -12.47 -6.61 -11.30
CA THR A 31 -12.09 -5.60 -12.28
C THR A 31 -10.91 -6.10 -13.12
N ASN A 32 -11.06 -6.13 -14.45
CA ASN A 32 -9.99 -6.53 -15.36
C ASN A 32 -8.80 -5.55 -15.26
N GLY A 33 -7.59 -6.08 -15.27
CA GLY A 33 -6.37 -5.27 -15.19
C GLY A 33 -6.12 -4.59 -13.85
N PHE A 34 -6.93 -4.81 -12.83
CA PHE A 34 -6.74 -4.24 -11.51
C PHE A 34 -5.45 -4.72 -10.86
N LYS A 35 -4.73 -3.81 -10.23
CA LYS A 35 -3.52 -4.10 -9.44
C LYS A 35 -3.77 -3.74 -7.99
N ARG A 36 -3.70 -4.74 -7.11
CA ARG A 36 -3.95 -4.55 -5.68
C ARG A 36 -2.94 -3.60 -5.05
N GLY A 37 -3.45 -2.74 -4.19
CA GLY A 37 -2.62 -1.88 -3.35
C GLY A 37 -2.32 -2.54 -2.01
N HIS A 38 -1.25 -2.12 -1.37
CA HIS A 38 -0.98 -2.37 0.04
C HIS A 38 -0.46 -1.09 0.70
N VAL A 39 -0.70 -0.97 1.99
CA VAL A 39 -0.24 0.18 2.78
C VAL A 39 1.17 -0.11 3.28
N VAL A 40 2.04 0.88 3.17
CA VAL A 40 3.37 0.88 3.78
C VAL A 40 3.32 1.70 5.04
N PHE A 41 3.75 1.11 6.14
CA PHE A 41 3.80 1.75 7.44
C PHE A 41 5.24 2.03 7.86
N GLU A 42 5.41 3.05 8.66
CA GLU A 42 6.66 3.43 9.28
C GLU A 42 6.44 3.63 10.77
N ASP A 43 7.39 3.23 11.58
CA ASP A 43 7.38 3.50 13.01
C ASP A 43 7.71 4.98 13.28
N LEU A 44 7.20 5.49 14.39
CA LEU A 44 7.52 6.82 14.85
C LEU A 44 8.78 6.77 15.76
N ILE A 45 9.36 7.94 15.97
CA ILE A 45 10.59 8.13 16.77
C ILE A 45 10.49 7.40 18.11
N TYR A 46 11.60 6.81 18.53
CA TYR A 46 11.75 6.19 19.85
C TYR A 46 12.15 7.21 20.89
N GLN A 47 11.49 7.16 22.04
CA GLN A 47 11.88 7.95 23.20
C GLN A 47 12.83 7.15 24.08
N ASN A 48 14.04 7.67 24.31
CA ASN A 48 15.00 7.10 25.24
C ASN A 48 14.60 7.47 26.67
N LEU A 49 14.16 6.49 27.45
CA LEU A 49 13.87 6.64 28.87
C LEU A 49 15.12 6.39 29.72
N ARG A 50 15.99 5.50 29.26
CA ARG A 50 17.31 5.24 29.86
C ARG A 50 18.31 4.96 28.74
N GLN A 51 19.47 5.57 28.85
CA GLN A 51 20.58 5.37 27.92
C GLN A 51 21.38 4.12 28.33
N ALA A 52 21.78 3.29 27.34
CA ALA A 52 22.73 2.22 27.60
C ALA A 52 24.05 2.78 28.13
N GLY A 53 24.62 2.11 29.15
CA GLY A 53 25.83 2.57 29.80
C GLY A 53 25.59 3.61 30.91
N ALA A 54 24.36 3.99 31.22
CA ALA A 54 24.07 4.84 32.38
C ALA A 54 24.35 4.09 33.69
N ASN A 55 24.95 4.82 34.66
CA ASN A 55 25.23 4.25 35.98
C ASN A 55 23.92 3.92 36.71
N SER A 56 23.76 2.68 37.13
CA SER A 56 22.66 2.23 37.97
C SER A 56 22.98 2.40 39.47
N SER A 57 24.27 2.34 39.81
CA SER A 57 24.83 2.64 41.14
C SER A 57 26.31 3.06 40.96
N GLU A 58 26.99 3.43 42.02
CA GLU A 58 28.42 3.84 41.97
C GLU A 58 29.35 2.80 41.31
N GLN A 59 28.93 1.52 41.24
CA GLN A 59 29.79 0.43 40.77
C GLN A 59 29.14 -0.42 39.63
N THR A 60 27.91 -0.12 39.20
CA THR A 60 27.21 -0.90 38.19
C THR A 60 26.65 -0.02 37.07
N THR A 61 26.94 -0.40 35.82
CA THR A 61 26.37 0.22 34.63
C THR A 61 25.27 -0.66 34.03
N LEU A 62 24.23 -0.04 33.48
CA LEU A 62 23.16 -0.75 32.79
C LEU A 62 23.66 -1.25 31.43
N PRO A 63 23.60 -2.59 31.17
CA PRO A 63 24.09 -3.15 29.91
C PRO A 63 23.18 -2.78 28.71
N THR A 64 21.89 -2.46 28.97
CA THR A 64 20.91 -2.13 27.92
C THR A 64 20.12 -0.88 28.29
N GLY A 65 19.83 -0.04 27.29
CA GLY A 65 18.94 1.11 27.43
C GLY A 65 17.46 0.70 27.38
N LEU A 66 16.59 1.62 27.81
CA LEU A 66 15.14 1.50 27.70
C LEU A 66 14.64 2.52 26.70
N GLN A 67 14.18 2.04 25.53
CA GLN A 67 13.58 2.85 24.48
C GLN A 67 12.11 2.45 24.29
N VAL A 68 11.25 3.45 24.11
CA VAL A 68 9.82 3.23 23.86
C VAL A 68 9.44 3.95 22.58
N GLY A 69 8.87 3.20 21.62
CA GLY A 69 8.33 3.75 20.37
C GLY A 69 7.08 4.61 20.62
N LEU A 70 6.84 5.59 19.77
CA LEU A 70 5.70 6.52 19.87
C LEU A 70 4.52 6.15 18.98
N GLY A 71 4.59 5.02 18.30
CA GLY A 71 3.50 4.53 17.46
C GLY A 71 3.90 4.30 16.01
N VAL A 72 2.92 4.31 15.12
CA VAL A 72 3.04 4.00 13.69
C VAL A 72 2.31 5.04 12.85
N ARG A 73 2.76 5.26 11.61
CA ARG A 73 2.05 6.06 10.62
C ARG A 73 2.01 5.37 9.26
N PRO A 74 0.93 5.53 8.48
CA PRO A 74 0.93 5.18 7.07
C PRO A 74 1.77 6.21 6.29
N VAL A 75 2.65 5.74 5.42
CA VAL A 75 3.54 6.60 4.61
C VAL A 75 3.09 6.64 3.17
N ALA A 76 2.72 5.50 2.62
CA ALA A 76 2.37 5.37 1.23
C ALA A 76 1.46 4.16 0.98
N THR A 77 0.81 4.17 -0.17
CA THR A 77 0.21 2.97 -0.75
C THR A 77 1.01 2.56 -1.98
N ALA A 78 1.48 1.33 -2.01
CA ALA A 78 2.21 0.78 -3.14
C ALA A 78 1.33 -0.23 -3.90
N ARG A 79 1.46 -0.27 -5.22
CA ARG A 79 0.76 -1.24 -6.08
C ARG A 79 1.66 -2.44 -6.39
N ILE A 80 1.06 -3.62 -6.38
CA ILE A 80 1.74 -4.87 -6.73
C ILE A 80 1.42 -5.18 -8.19
N PHE A 81 2.45 -5.18 -9.05
CA PHE A 81 2.30 -5.40 -10.49
C PHE A 81 2.50 -6.86 -10.93
N SER A 82 2.29 -7.82 -10.04
CA SER A 82 2.34 -9.23 -10.41
C SER A 82 1.30 -9.57 -11.49
N GLN A 83 1.66 -10.52 -12.38
CA GLN A 83 0.74 -11.04 -13.40
C GLN A 83 -0.37 -11.86 -12.74
N GLY A 84 -1.61 -11.56 -13.10
CA GLY A 84 -2.78 -12.35 -12.72
C GLY A 84 -3.05 -13.50 -13.71
N ASN A 85 -4.07 -14.28 -13.42
CA ASN A 85 -4.54 -15.32 -14.33
C ASN A 85 -5.15 -14.70 -15.59
N LEU A 86 -4.85 -15.28 -16.74
CA LEU A 86 -5.48 -14.92 -18.00
C LEU A 86 -6.82 -15.67 -18.12
N GLN A 87 -7.88 -14.94 -18.42
CA GLN A 87 -9.20 -15.50 -18.71
C GLN A 87 -9.47 -15.41 -20.20
N GLN A 88 -10.05 -16.45 -20.77
CA GLN A 88 -10.50 -16.44 -22.16
C GLN A 88 -11.97 -16.03 -22.21
N SER A 89 -12.27 -14.89 -22.85
CA SER A 89 -13.61 -14.33 -22.94
C SER A 89 -14.36 -14.72 -24.21
N GLY A 90 -13.63 -15.10 -25.27
CA GLY A 90 -14.21 -15.39 -26.58
C GLY A 90 -14.59 -14.14 -27.41
N ASN A 91 -14.31 -12.94 -26.89
CA ASN A 91 -14.49 -11.68 -27.62
C ASN A 91 -13.23 -11.34 -28.42
N ASN A 92 -13.37 -10.99 -29.70
CA ASN A 92 -12.23 -10.68 -30.58
C ASN A 92 -11.50 -9.36 -30.21
N LEU A 93 -12.12 -8.49 -29.42
CA LEU A 93 -11.56 -7.19 -29.03
C LEU A 93 -10.85 -7.25 -27.66
N ASP A 94 -10.96 -8.37 -26.96
CA ASP A 94 -10.31 -8.53 -25.68
C ASP A 94 -8.84 -8.93 -25.87
N LEU A 95 -7.94 -8.10 -25.39
CA LEU A 95 -6.51 -8.30 -25.50
C LEU A 95 -5.86 -8.40 -24.11
N ALA A 96 -4.98 -9.37 -23.92
CA ALA A 96 -4.23 -9.51 -22.67
C ALA A 96 -2.73 -9.48 -22.91
N ILE A 97 -2.02 -8.67 -22.15
CA ILE A 97 -0.55 -8.65 -22.17
C ILE A 97 -0.05 -9.74 -21.21
N LYS A 98 0.73 -10.69 -21.71
CA LYS A 98 1.45 -11.67 -20.91
C LYS A 98 2.84 -11.12 -20.58
N GLY A 99 3.10 -10.87 -19.29
CA GLY A 99 4.35 -10.26 -18.82
C GLY A 99 4.18 -8.81 -18.38
N GLN A 100 5.28 -8.06 -18.36
CA GLN A 100 5.28 -6.65 -17.94
C GLN A 100 4.89 -5.73 -19.10
N GLY A 101 4.19 -4.63 -18.79
CA GLY A 101 3.79 -3.62 -19.76
C GLY A 101 2.38 -3.07 -19.50
N PHE A 102 2.00 -2.05 -20.26
CA PHE A 102 0.68 -1.41 -20.20
C PHE A 102 0.24 -1.04 -21.60
N PHE A 103 -1.07 -1.01 -21.83
CA PHE A 103 -1.64 -0.40 -23.02
C PHE A 103 -1.52 1.11 -22.92
N GLN A 104 -1.11 1.74 -23.99
CA GLN A 104 -1.08 3.19 -24.10
C GLN A 104 -2.40 3.63 -24.71
N ILE A 105 -3.13 4.51 -24.03
CA ILE A 105 -4.42 5.03 -24.45
C ILE A 105 -4.33 6.54 -24.56
N GLN A 106 -4.89 7.11 -25.62
CA GLN A 106 -5.05 8.54 -25.75
C GLN A 106 -6.35 8.96 -25.04
N LEU A 107 -6.25 9.87 -24.07
CA LEU A 107 -7.41 10.44 -23.39
C LEU A 107 -8.05 11.55 -24.26
N PRO A 108 -9.33 11.88 -24.01
CA PRO A 108 -10.03 12.93 -24.77
C PRO A 108 -9.37 14.31 -24.70
N ASP A 109 -8.58 14.57 -23.67
CA ASP A 109 -7.80 15.82 -23.50
C ASP A 109 -6.48 15.83 -24.29
N GLY A 110 -6.20 14.75 -25.07
CA GLY A 110 -4.97 14.60 -25.85
C GLY A 110 -3.78 14.06 -25.04
N SER A 111 -3.92 13.85 -23.73
CA SER A 111 -2.87 13.26 -22.90
C SER A 111 -2.81 11.75 -23.09
N THR A 112 -1.65 11.16 -22.75
CA THR A 112 -1.45 9.71 -22.81
C THR A 112 -1.70 9.08 -21.45
N GLY A 113 -2.63 8.13 -21.38
CA GLY A 113 -2.87 7.27 -20.22
C GLY A 113 -2.29 5.88 -20.41
N TYR A 114 -2.09 5.18 -19.33
CA TYR A 114 -1.63 3.79 -19.33
C TYR A 114 -2.63 2.90 -18.59
N SER A 115 -3.07 1.83 -19.23
CA SER A 115 -4.01 0.87 -18.66
C SER A 115 -3.49 -0.56 -18.80
N ARG A 116 -3.94 -1.42 -17.91
CA ARG A 116 -3.74 -2.87 -18.02
C ARG A 116 -5.05 -3.59 -18.40
N ASP A 117 -6.16 -2.87 -18.42
CA ASP A 117 -7.43 -3.39 -18.92
C ASP A 117 -7.37 -3.51 -20.43
N GLY A 118 -7.70 -4.68 -20.94
CA GLY A 118 -7.71 -4.99 -22.38
C GLY A 118 -9.11 -5.30 -22.90
N ALA A 119 -10.15 -4.99 -22.16
CA ALA A 119 -11.54 -5.10 -22.64
C ALA A 119 -11.90 -3.87 -23.47
N PHE A 120 -11.52 -3.88 -24.75
CA PHE A 120 -11.79 -2.77 -25.66
C PHE A 120 -13.18 -2.87 -26.29
N GLN A 121 -13.82 -1.73 -26.49
CA GLN A 121 -15.13 -1.62 -27.14
C GLN A 121 -15.02 -0.58 -28.27
N LEU A 122 -15.69 -0.85 -29.37
CA LEU A 122 -15.83 0.10 -30.47
C LEU A 122 -16.92 1.12 -30.14
N ASP A 123 -16.60 2.39 -30.30
CA ASP A 123 -17.60 3.43 -30.21
C ASP A 123 -18.39 3.57 -31.51
N GLY A 124 -19.41 4.45 -31.55
CA GLY A 124 -20.24 4.68 -32.73
C GLY A 124 -19.50 5.27 -33.94
N ALA A 125 -18.27 5.75 -33.76
CA ALA A 125 -17.38 6.26 -34.82
C ALA A 125 -16.39 5.19 -35.35
N GLY A 126 -16.42 3.97 -34.76
CA GLY A 126 -15.56 2.85 -35.15
C GLY A 126 -14.12 2.91 -34.60
N GLN A 127 -13.92 3.70 -33.55
CA GLN A 127 -12.65 3.81 -32.84
C GLN A 127 -12.65 2.99 -31.55
#